data_52744f35ac26b12e2cbf07834c533d3e
#
_entry.id   52744f35ac26b12e2cbf07834c533d3e
#
_cell.length_a   1.000
_cell.length_b   1.000
_cell.length_c   1.000
_cell.angle_alpha   90.00
_cell.angle_beta   90.00
_cell.angle_gamma   90.00
#
_symmetry.space_group_name_H-M   'P 1'
#
loop_
_entity.id
_entity.type
_entity.pdbx_description
1 polymer ?
#
loop_
_entity_poly.entity_id
_entity_poly.type
_entity_poly.pdbx_seq_one_letter_code
_entity_poly.pdbx_strand_id
1 'polypeptide(L)'
;MLNIFVICTGNSCRRVIGEALLNHLGNGRIKAYSAGSHPIGRINTGALATLNRHNLPPEGYQSQSWKDFEDIPMDIVITVCDNAADETCPVYLSKAIRTHWGVSDPGHVEGSEEEKITAFEETFDLLQLRVQKMLALPLETMLPEELTEKLNTIGKLSLTEGEN
;
A
#
# COMPACT_ATOMS: atom_id res chain seq x y z
N MET A 1 -9.22 3.01 -16.17
CA MET A 1 -8.09 2.92 -15.19
C MET A 1 -8.66 3.01 -13.78
N LEU A 2 -8.28 2.08 -12.93
CA LEU A 2 -8.74 2.06 -11.54
C LEU A 2 -7.87 2.96 -10.66
N ASN A 3 -8.51 3.74 -9.81
CA ASN A 3 -7.83 4.57 -8.82
C ASN A 3 -7.77 3.82 -7.49
N ILE A 4 -6.58 3.59 -6.97
CA ILE A 4 -6.35 2.86 -5.73
C ILE A 4 -5.66 3.77 -4.73
N PHE A 5 -6.17 3.80 -3.51
CA PHE A 5 -5.65 4.65 -2.44
C PHE A 5 -5.05 3.79 -1.34
N VAL A 6 -3.75 3.96 -1.07
CA VAL A 6 -3.06 3.24 0.00
C VAL A 6 -2.93 4.16 1.20
N ILE A 7 -3.47 3.75 2.34
CA ILE A 7 -3.53 4.58 3.54
C ILE A 7 -2.76 3.95 4.70
N CYS A 8 -1.95 4.77 5.37
CA CYS A 8 -1.31 4.46 6.63
C CYS A 8 -1.52 5.66 7.55
N THR A 9 -1.40 5.50 8.87
CA THR A 9 -1.67 6.59 9.81
C THR A 9 -0.69 7.75 9.67
N GLY A 10 0.52 7.59 10.13
CA GLY A 10 1.51 8.68 10.09
C GLY A 10 2.85 8.26 9.52
N ASN A 11 3.03 6.97 9.40
CA ASN A 11 4.26 6.39 8.91
C ASN A 11 4.29 6.45 7.39
N SER A 12 5.42 6.78 6.83
CA SER A 12 5.57 6.99 5.40
C SER A 12 6.35 5.88 4.70
N CYS A 13 6.51 4.70 5.34
CA CYS A 13 7.21 3.57 4.73
C CYS A 13 6.30 2.71 3.87
N ARG A 14 5.29 2.12 4.51
CA ARG A 14 4.46 1.07 3.89
C ARG A 14 3.61 1.59 2.74
N ARG A 15 2.99 2.74 2.90
CA ARG A 15 2.14 3.33 1.87
C ARG A 15 2.93 3.71 0.62
N VAL A 16 4.14 4.21 0.81
CA VAL A 16 5.00 4.62 -0.31
C VAL A 16 5.42 3.41 -1.13
N ILE A 17 5.81 2.33 -0.45
CA ILE A 17 6.19 1.08 -1.13
C ILE A 17 4.98 0.51 -1.88
N GLY A 18 3.82 0.52 -1.25
CA GLY A 18 2.57 0.04 -1.88
C GLY A 18 2.20 0.86 -3.11
N GLU A 19 2.25 2.19 -3.01
CA GLU A 19 1.96 3.06 -4.15
C GLU A 19 2.91 2.80 -5.31
N ALA A 20 4.19 2.70 -5.03
CA ALA A 20 5.20 2.48 -6.06
C ALA A 20 4.99 1.14 -6.77
N LEU A 21 4.73 0.08 -6.01
CA LEU A 21 4.50 -1.25 -6.59
C LEU A 21 3.23 -1.30 -7.43
N LEU A 22 2.16 -0.69 -6.95
CA LEU A 22 0.89 -0.67 -7.70
C LEU A 22 1.05 0.08 -9.03
N ASN A 23 1.70 1.22 -9.02
CA ASN A 23 1.91 1.99 -10.25
C ASN A 23 2.86 1.29 -11.22
N HIS A 24 3.92 0.68 -10.69
CA HIS A 24 4.91 0.01 -11.54
C HIS A 24 4.34 -1.28 -12.14
N LEU A 25 3.78 -2.15 -11.31
CA LEU A 25 3.27 -3.43 -11.77
C LEU A 25 1.93 -3.31 -12.49
N GLY A 26 1.15 -2.28 -12.16
CA GLY A 26 -0.14 -2.03 -12.79
C GLY A 26 -0.07 -1.64 -14.24
N ASN A 27 1.06 -1.07 -14.67
CA ASN A 27 1.37 -0.78 -16.07
C ASN A 27 0.21 -0.14 -16.87
N GLY A 28 -0.31 0.99 -16.34
CA GLY A 28 -1.38 1.72 -17.01
C GLY A 28 -2.81 1.27 -16.70
N ARG A 29 -2.96 0.14 -16.03
CA ARG A 29 -4.26 -0.39 -15.63
C ARG A 29 -4.73 0.24 -14.31
N ILE A 30 -3.79 0.69 -13.49
CA ILE A 30 -4.02 1.25 -12.16
C ILE A 30 -3.30 2.59 -12.02
N LYS A 31 -3.96 3.52 -11.35
CA LYS A 31 -3.33 4.73 -10.84
C LYS A 31 -3.40 4.67 -9.32
N ALA A 32 -2.28 4.56 -8.65
CA ALA A 32 -2.22 4.48 -7.20
C ALA A 32 -1.80 5.81 -6.59
N TYR A 33 -2.41 6.11 -5.46
CA TYR A 33 -2.10 7.26 -4.62
C TYR A 33 -1.86 6.76 -3.20
N SER A 34 -1.17 7.52 -2.38
CA SER A 34 -1.04 7.15 -0.97
C SER A 34 -1.05 8.38 -0.09
N ALA A 35 -1.51 8.19 1.15
CA ALA A 35 -1.59 9.28 2.11
C ALA A 35 -1.66 8.73 3.53
N GLY A 36 -1.50 9.61 4.51
CA GLY A 36 -1.70 9.30 5.92
C GLY A 36 -2.91 10.02 6.47
N SER A 37 -3.57 9.42 7.44
CA SER A 37 -4.63 10.10 8.18
C SER A 37 -4.05 11.18 9.09
N HIS A 38 -2.82 10.98 9.56
CA HIS A 38 -2.07 11.91 10.41
C HIS A 38 -0.63 11.99 9.91
N PRO A 39 -0.39 12.64 8.76
CA PRO A 39 0.94 12.63 8.13
C PRO A 39 1.98 13.32 9.01
N ILE A 40 3.18 12.72 9.07
CA ILE A 40 4.28 13.22 9.89
C ILE A 40 5.16 14.25 9.18
N GLY A 41 4.88 14.57 7.93
CA GLY A 41 5.55 15.63 7.20
C GLY A 41 6.79 15.22 6.42
N ARG A 42 7.16 13.95 6.41
CA ARG A 42 8.35 13.46 5.70
C ARG A 42 8.18 12.02 5.26
N ILE A 43 8.96 11.62 4.25
CA ILE A 43 9.01 10.24 3.77
C ILE A 43 10.20 9.55 4.42
N ASN A 44 10.01 8.31 4.82
CA ASN A 44 11.07 7.53 5.46
C ASN A 44 12.18 7.21 4.44
N THR A 45 13.43 7.51 4.81
CA THR A 45 14.58 7.30 3.91
C THR A 45 14.82 5.82 3.60
N GLY A 46 14.50 4.93 4.54
CA GLY A 46 14.61 3.48 4.31
C GLY A 46 13.66 2.99 3.23
N ALA A 47 12.45 3.57 3.16
CA ALA A 47 11.51 3.24 2.09
C ALA A 47 12.06 3.67 0.73
N LEU A 48 12.60 4.89 0.65
CA LEU A 48 13.18 5.39 -0.61
C LEU A 48 14.39 4.58 -1.05
N ALA A 49 15.24 4.18 -0.10
CA ALA A 49 16.40 3.34 -0.39
C ALA A 49 15.97 1.97 -0.91
N THR A 50 14.88 1.41 -0.35
CA THR A 50 14.34 0.12 -0.80
C THR A 50 13.84 0.22 -2.25
N LEU A 51 13.11 1.27 -2.58
CA LEU A 51 12.66 1.48 -3.95
C LEU A 51 13.86 1.58 -4.91
N ASN A 52 14.90 2.32 -4.52
CA ASN A 52 16.09 2.47 -5.33
C ASN A 52 16.79 1.13 -5.59
N ARG A 53 16.87 0.26 -4.56
CA ARG A 53 17.48 -1.07 -4.73
C ARG A 53 16.71 -1.94 -5.74
N HIS A 54 15.43 -1.71 -5.90
CA HIS A 54 14.59 -2.46 -6.83
C HIS A 54 14.34 -1.73 -8.15
N ASN A 55 15.13 -0.69 -8.41
CA ASN A 55 15.07 0.09 -9.66
C ASN A 55 13.72 0.80 -9.86
N LEU A 56 13.05 1.14 -8.77
CA LEU A 56 11.84 1.96 -8.79
C LEU A 56 12.23 3.40 -8.46
N PRO A 57 11.71 4.40 -9.19
CA PRO A 57 12.07 5.79 -8.92
C PRO A 57 11.71 6.19 -7.49
N PRO A 58 12.67 6.68 -6.70
CA PRO A 58 12.39 7.10 -5.32
C PRO A 58 11.93 8.55 -5.20
N GLU A 59 11.89 9.28 -6.30
CA GLU A 59 11.54 10.71 -6.31
C GLU A 59 10.02 10.91 -6.45
N GLY A 60 9.55 12.07 -6.00
CA GLY A 60 8.16 12.48 -6.21
C GLY A 60 7.21 12.11 -5.08
N TYR A 61 7.69 11.41 -4.07
CA TYR A 61 6.83 11.05 -2.94
C TYR A 61 6.85 12.14 -1.88
N GLN A 62 5.69 12.43 -1.31
CA GLN A 62 5.53 13.45 -0.28
C GLN A 62 4.66 12.90 0.84
N SER A 63 4.88 13.41 2.05
CA SER A 63 3.97 13.14 3.16
C SER A 63 2.68 13.91 2.88
N GLN A 64 1.58 13.21 2.72
CA GLN A 64 0.31 13.78 2.29
C GLN A 64 -0.83 13.34 3.19
N SER A 65 -1.82 14.20 3.35
CA SER A 65 -3.04 13.88 4.08
C SER A 65 -4.08 13.28 3.13
N TRP A 66 -4.86 12.34 3.60
CA TRP A 66 -5.98 11.81 2.82
C TRP A 66 -6.98 12.90 2.43
N LYS A 67 -7.02 14.03 3.16
CA LYS A 67 -7.89 15.16 2.83
C LYS A 67 -7.49 15.86 1.53
N ASP A 68 -6.25 15.69 1.11
CA ASP A 68 -5.75 16.32 -0.11
C ASP A 68 -6.29 15.64 -1.39
N PHE A 69 -7.00 14.51 -1.26
CA PHE A 69 -7.46 13.70 -2.37
C PHE A 69 -8.98 13.66 -2.51
N GLU A 70 -9.69 14.59 -1.87
CA GLU A 70 -11.17 14.63 -1.89
C GLU A 70 -11.77 14.70 -3.31
N ASP A 71 -11.07 15.32 -4.23
CA ASP A 71 -11.56 15.52 -5.60
C ASP A 71 -11.25 14.33 -6.53
N ILE A 72 -10.56 13.32 -6.03
CA ILE A 72 -10.19 12.15 -6.84
C ILE A 72 -11.07 10.97 -6.44
N PRO A 73 -11.91 10.47 -7.34
CA PRO A 73 -12.73 9.30 -7.02
C PRO A 73 -11.86 8.06 -6.89
N MET A 74 -11.92 7.41 -5.73
CA MET A 74 -11.15 6.19 -5.47
C MET A 74 -12.04 4.97 -5.62
N ASP A 75 -11.55 3.97 -6.33
CA ASP A 75 -12.26 2.71 -6.54
C ASP A 75 -11.97 1.71 -5.42
N ILE A 76 -10.72 1.67 -4.96
CA ILE A 76 -10.27 0.74 -3.92
C ILE A 76 -9.43 1.49 -2.91
N VAL A 77 -9.66 1.21 -1.62
CA VAL A 77 -8.87 1.74 -0.51
C VAL A 77 -8.18 0.56 0.18
N ILE A 78 -6.86 0.62 0.26
CA ILE A 78 -6.04 -0.40 0.92
C ILE A 78 -5.38 0.23 2.15
N THR A 79 -5.71 -0.27 3.35
CA THR A 79 -5.01 0.15 4.57
C THR A 79 -3.87 -0.81 4.85
N VAL A 80 -2.70 -0.29 5.21
CA VAL A 80 -1.50 -1.12 5.42
C VAL A 80 -1.03 -1.14 6.87
N CYS A 81 -1.63 -0.37 7.75
CA CYS A 81 -1.35 -0.44 9.18
C CYS A 81 -2.67 -0.60 9.94
N ASP A 82 -2.60 -1.26 11.11
CA ASP A 82 -3.80 -1.56 11.89
C ASP A 82 -4.52 -0.31 12.37
N ASN A 83 -3.78 0.74 12.74
CA ASN A 83 -4.39 1.99 13.16
C ASN A 83 -5.23 2.62 12.06
N ALA A 84 -4.77 2.59 10.83
CA ALA A 84 -5.51 3.13 9.70
C ALA A 84 -6.79 2.33 9.44
N ALA A 85 -6.75 1.00 9.66
CA ALA A 85 -7.91 0.15 9.48
C ALA A 85 -9.03 0.49 10.48
N ASP A 86 -8.65 0.91 11.69
CA ASP A 86 -9.60 1.22 12.76
C ASP A 86 -10.09 2.67 12.73
N GLU A 87 -9.48 3.53 11.94
CA GLU A 87 -9.88 4.92 11.84
C GLU A 87 -11.13 5.10 10.99
N THR A 88 -11.93 6.13 11.33
CA THR A 88 -13.10 6.49 10.54
C THR A 88 -12.64 7.16 9.25
N CYS A 89 -12.95 6.56 8.12
CA CYS A 89 -12.59 7.12 6.82
C CYS A 89 -13.40 8.37 6.48
N PRO A 90 -12.82 9.31 5.74
CA PRO A 90 -13.57 10.45 5.20
C PRO A 90 -14.77 9.99 4.36
N VAL A 91 -15.82 10.79 4.35
CA VAL A 91 -17.07 10.49 3.64
C VAL A 91 -16.84 10.27 2.15
N TYR A 92 -15.90 10.97 1.52
CA TYR A 92 -15.67 10.82 0.10
C TYR A 92 -15.14 9.41 -0.28
N LEU A 93 -14.66 8.64 0.69
CA LEU A 93 -14.21 7.26 0.46
C LEU A 93 -15.28 6.22 0.75
N SER A 94 -16.48 6.64 1.13
CA SER A 94 -17.54 5.72 1.57
C SER A 94 -18.01 4.73 0.52
N LYS A 95 -17.87 5.05 -0.76
CA LYS A 95 -18.27 4.19 -1.86
C LYS A 95 -17.16 3.30 -2.41
N ALA A 96 -15.94 3.53 -1.95
CA ALA A 96 -14.80 2.71 -2.40
C ALA A 96 -14.85 1.32 -1.75
N ILE A 97 -14.31 0.35 -2.47
CA ILE A 97 -14.07 -0.97 -1.90
C ILE A 97 -12.91 -0.82 -0.92
N ARG A 98 -13.07 -1.35 0.29
CA ARG A 98 -12.05 -1.24 1.33
C ARG A 98 -11.50 -2.62 1.70
N THR A 99 -10.19 -2.71 1.79
CA THR A 99 -9.51 -3.92 2.24
C THR A 99 -8.32 -3.54 3.12
N HIS A 100 -7.95 -4.44 4.01
CA HIS A 100 -6.82 -4.24 4.92
C HIS A 100 -5.69 -5.21 4.55
N TRP A 101 -4.55 -4.65 4.18
CA TRP A 101 -3.34 -5.40 3.85
C TRP A 101 -2.27 -5.11 4.90
N GLY A 102 -2.56 -5.45 6.14
CA GLY A 102 -1.66 -5.16 7.26
C GLY A 102 -0.28 -5.77 7.09
N VAL A 103 0.72 -4.96 7.34
CA VAL A 103 2.12 -5.37 7.29
C VAL A 103 2.87 -4.64 8.40
N SER A 104 3.84 -5.34 9.03
CA SER A 104 4.63 -4.74 10.10
C SER A 104 5.41 -3.54 9.60
N ASP A 105 5.60 -2.55 10.46
CA ASP A 105 6.33 -1.34 10.11
C ASP A 105 7.84 -1.58 10.13
N PRO A 106 8.50 -1.62 8.97
CA PRO A 106 9.94 -1.85 8.93
C PRO A 106 10.74 -0.68 9.49
N GLY A 107 10.13 0.50 9.57
CA GLY A 107 10.79 1.69 10.13
C GLY A 107 10.96 1.63 11.63
N HIS A 108 10.26 0.74 12.32
CA HIS A 108 10.36 0.57 13.78
C HIS A 108 11.30 -0.58 14.20
N VAL A 109 11.93 -1.26 13.25
CA VAL A 109 12.87 -2.33 13.55
C VAL A 109 14.15 -1.73 14.14
N GLU A 110 14.57 -2.24 15.29
CA GLU A 110 15.81 -1.85 15.93
C GLU A 110 16.87 -2.92 15.63
N GLY A 111 18.14 -2.52 15.61
CA GLY A 111 19.23 -3.43 15.36
C GLY A 111 20.24 -2.87 14.37
N SER A 112 20.98 -3.76 13.72
CA SER A 112 22.01 -3.37 12.75
C SER A 112 21.38 -2.84 11.46
N GLU A 113 22.19 -2.20 10.62
CA GLU A 113 21.74 -1.75 9.31
C GLU A 113 21.26 -2.92 8.47
N GLU A 114 21.92 -4.08 8.55
CA GLU A 114 21.50 -5.28 7.82
C GLU A 114 20.12 -5.75 8.26
N GLU A 115 19.85 -5.73 9.56
CA GLU A 115 18.55 -6.13 10.09
C GLU A 115 17.45 -5.19 9.63
N LYS A 116 17.74 -3.90 9.59
CA LYS A 116 16.79 -2.89 9.10
C LYS A 116 16.52 -3.06 7.60
N ILE A 117 17.57 -3.27 6.81
CA ILE A 117 17.44 -3.51 5.39
C ILE A 117 16.60 -4.76 5.12
N THR A 118 16.86 -5.84 5.89
CA THR A 118 16.09 -7.07 5.76
C THR A 118 14.60 -6.83 6.03
N ALA A 119 14.27 -6.04 7.05
CA ALA A 119 12.89 -5.72 7.38
C ALA A 119 12.19 -4.98 6.22
N PHE A 120 12.88 -4.02 5.61
CA PHE A 120 12.34 -3.29 4.45
C PHE A 120 12.19 -4.21 3.24
N GLU A 121 13.13 -5.11 3.01
CA GLU A 121 13.05 -6.04 1.89
C GLU A 121 11.91 -7.04 2.07
N GLU A 122 11.68 -7.53 3.28
CA GLU A 122 10.55 -8.40 3.58
C GLU A 122 9.22 -7.70 3.37
N THR A 123 9.11 -6.43 3.76
CA THR A 123 7.93 -5.61 3.54
C THR A 123 7.69 -5.43 2.03
N PHE A 124 8.74 -5.13 1.29
CA PHE A 124 8.66 -4.99 -0.17
C PHE A 124 8.19 -6.29 -0.82
N ASP A 125 8.80 -7.40 -0.45
CA ASP A 125 8.47 -8.71 -1.03
C ASP A 125 7.02 -9.11 -0.74
N LEU A 126 6.54 -8.87 0.46
CA LEU A 126 5.17 -9.19 0.82
C LEU A 126 4.16 -8.34 0.06
N LEU A 127 4.41 -7.04 -0.01
CA LEU A 127 3.53 -6.14 -0.76
C LEU A 127 3.56 -6.46 -2.26
N GLN A 128 4.74 -6.80 -2.80
CA GLN A 128 4.87 -7.21 -4.20
C GLN A 128 4.04 -8.47 -4.49
N LEU A 129 4.12 -9.46 -3.61
CA LEU A 129 3.32 -10.68 -3.75
C LEU A 129 1.83 -10.36 -3.79
N ARG A 130 1.37 -9.54 -2.86
CA ARG A 130 -0.04 -9.17 -2.78
C ARG A 130 -0.50 -8.40 -4.01
N VAL A 131 0.30 -7.47 -4.49
CA VAL A 131 -0.01 -6.70 -5.69
C VAL A 131 -0.08 -7.62 -6.92
N GLN A 132 0.86 -8.55 -7.05
CA GLN A 132 0.86 -9.51 -8.16
C GLN A 132 -0.40 -10.38 -8.14
N LYS A 133 -0.82 -10.84 -6.96
CA LYS A 133 -2.04 -11.63 -6.82
C LYS A 133 -3.29 -10.81 -7.18
N MET A 134 -3.32 -9.55 -6.78
CA MET A 134 -4.43 -8.66 -7.13
C MET A 134 -4.50 -8.44 -8.64
N LEU A 135 -3.38 -8.19 -9.28
CA LEU A 135 -3.33 -7.92 -10.72
C LEU A 135 -3.69 -9.14 -11.57
N ALA A 136 -3.62 -10.34 -11.00
CA ALA A 136 -4.06 -11.57 -11.66
C ALA A 136 -5.59 -11.68 -11.71
N LEU A 137 -6.31 -10.83 -10.97
CA LEU A 137 -7.77 -10.82 -10.95
C LEU A 137 -8.32 -9.93 -12.07
N PRO A 138 -9.52 -10.24 -12.61
CA PRO A 138 -10.19 -9.37 -13.59
C PRO A 138 -10.88 -8.21 -12.89
N LEU A 139 -10.08 -7.31 -12.30
CA LEU A 139 -10.55 -6.22 -11.43
C LEU A 139 -11.66 -5.39 -12.04
N GLU A 140 -11.58 -5.14 -13.34
CA GLU A 140 -12.49 -4.22 -14.04
C GLU A 140 -13.89 -4.81 -14.25
N THR A 141 -14.02 -6.13 -14.13
CA THR A 141 -15.28 -6.82 -14.40
C THR A 141 -15.87 -7.55 -13.20
N MET A 142 -15.14 -7.61 -12.08
CA MET A 142 -15.62 -8.28 -10.88
C MET A 142 -16.71 -7.48 -10.17
N LEU A 143 -17.67 -8.17 -9.58
CA LEU A 143 -18.66 -7.54 -8.73
C LEU A 143 -17.97 -7.04 -7.44
N PRO A 144 -18.44 -5.91 -6.87
CA PRO A 144 -17.81 -5.34 -5.68
C PRO A 144 -17.68 -6.33 -4.50
N GLU A 145 -18.70 -7.14 -4.25
CA GLU A 145 -18.69 -8.11 -3.14
C GLU A 145 -17.63 -9.20 -3.37
N GLU A 146 -17.54 -9.69 -4.59
CA GLU A 146 -16.57 -10.71 -4.97
C GLU A 146 -15.15 -10.16 -4.90
N LEU A 147 -14.96 -8.94 -5.40
CA LEU A 147 -13.66 -8.28 -5.36
C LEU A 147 -13.21 -8.03 -3.92
N THR A 148 -14.11 -7.56 -3.05
CA THR A 148 -13.81 -7.34 -1.64
C THR A 148 -13.33 -8.62 -0.97
N GLU A 149 -14.01 -9.73 -1.20
CA GLU A 149 -13.64 -11.03 -0.63
C GLU A 149 -12.26 -11.47 -1.10
N LYS A 150 -11.98 -11.34 -2.39
CA LYS A 150 -10.68 -11.72 -2.96
C LYS A 150 -9.55 -10.85 -2.42
N LEU A 151 -9.78 -9.54 -2.33
CA LEU A 151 -8.78 -8.63 -1.79
C LEU A 151 -8.49 -8.89 -0.32
N ASN A 152 -9.52 -9.20 0.46
CA ASN A 152 -9.33 -9.54 1.87
C ASN A 152 -8.54 -10.83 2.04
N THR A 153 -8.75 -11.81 1.19
CA THR A 153 -7.97 -13.06 1.18
C THR A 153 -6.50 -12.78 0.88
N ILE A 154 -6.25 -11.94 -0.12
CA ILE A 154 -4.89 -11.53 -0.48
C ILE A 154 -4.21 -10.83 0.70
N GLY A 155 -4.94 -10.00 1.44
CA GLY A 155 -4.41 -9.29 2.60
C GLY A 155 -3.98 -10.17 3.75
N LYS A 156 -4.36 -11.44 3.74
CA LYS A 156 -3.97 -12.42 4.76
C LYS A 156 -2.75 -13.24 4.37
N LEU A 157 -2.24 -13.06 3.15
CA LEU A 157 -1.06 -13.80 2.70
C LEU A 157 0.18 -13.38 3.47
N SER A 158 1.03 -14.35 3.77
CA SER A 158 2.38 -14.12 4.28
C SER A 158 3.39 -14.61 3.25
N LEU A 159 4.65 -14.25 3.41
CA LEU A 159 5.70 -14.71 2.51
C LEU A 159 5.82 -16.24 2.52
N THR A 160 5.66 -16.85 3.69
CA THR A 160 5.71 -18.31 3.84
C THR A 160 4.59 -18.98 3.05
N GLU A 161 3.38 -18.45 3.13
CA GLU A 161 2.22 -18.97 2.40
C GLU A 161 2.36 -18.74 0.90
N GLY A 162 2.98 -17.61 0.52
CA GLY A 162 3.18 -17.25 -0.88
C GLY A 162 4.19 -18.15 -1.60
N GLU A 163 5.08 -18.80 -0.86
CA GLU A 163 6.09 -19.70 -1.42
C GLU A 163 5.52 -21.07 -1.75
N ASN A 164 4.39 -21.41 -1.23
CA ASN A 164 3.71 -22.67 -1.48
C ASN A 164 2.71 -22.51 -2.66
#